data_a1dd838947874e5e8e31b000d9226409
#
_entry.id   a1dd838947874e5e8e31b000d9226409
#
_cell.length_a   1.000
_cell.length_b   1.000
_cell.length_c   1.000
_cell.angle_alpha   90.00
_cell.angle_beta   90.00
_cell.angle_gamma   90.00
#
_symmetry.space_group_name_H-M   'P 1'
#
loop_
_entity.id
_entity.type
_entity.pdbx_description
1 polymer ?
#
loop_
_entity_poly.entity_id
_entity_poly.type
_entity_poly.pdbx_seq_one_letter_code
_entity_poly.pdbx_strand_id
1 'polypeptide(L)'
;LPEPAPSSSTWGQKKEAVHGATVGIPLLRDIPPLLIDLVLQRINLITLAPGEVLYREGSEGNSVFFVVQGTLVVTARHDLGTEVVLRTIRDGEAVGEASFLTGLPRYATVTAREQSNILELDHNALAPIARKHRPLADALNRLYEERVLIAALARSRVFGVLPEAERRQLTKKLETVAVPAGTLVVREGTPAKNAYVVKRGAFRLTFRSGDREVAVALLRPHEVFGDLAEGREPLQAEAGTAVTDSELRRLASEDLAALRSRSMQLSVALDALRLERAERCVAALRGIRR
;
A
#
# COMPACT_ATOMS: atom_id res chain seq x y z
N LEU A 1 11.13 -42.04 5.31
CA LEU A 1 10.51 -42.60 4.11
C LEU A 1 9.88 -41.45 3.35
N PRO A 2 10.11 -41.27 2.04
CA PRO A 2 9.44 -40.23 1.27
C PRO A 2 7.93 -40.52 1.22
N GLU A 3 7.10 -39.48 1.34
CA GLU A 3 5.66 -39.59 1.20
C GLU A 3 5.29 -40.22 -0.14
N PRO A 4 4.27 -41.10 -0.19
CA PRO A 4 3.84 -41.73 -1.43
C PRO A 4 3.28 -40.68 -2.39
N ALA A 5 3.66 -40.80 -3.67
CA ALA A 5 3.15 -39.94 -4.74
C ALA A 5 1.61 -39.97 -4.77
N PRO A 6 0.92 -38.88 -4.93
CA PRO A 6 -0.53 -38.80 -4.95
C PRO A 6 -1.11 -39.66 -6.10
N SER A 7 -2.22 -40.32 -5.81
CA SER A 7 -2.90 -41.22 -6.77
C SER A 7 -3.37 -40.47 -8.02
N SER A 8 -3.45 -41.13 -9.17
CA SER A 8 -3.83 -40.56 -10.48
C SER A 8 -5.20 -39.83 -10.47
N SER A 9 -6.12 -40.20 -9.58
CA SER A 9 -7.42 -39.56 -9.39
C SER A 9 -7.29 -38.16 -8.75
N THR A 10 -6.34 -38.00 -7.82
CA THR A 10 -6.04 -36.72 -7.16
C THR A 10 -5.38 -35.74 -8.13
N TRP A 11 -4.58 -36.23 -9.08
CA TRP A 11 -3.98 -35.45 -10.15
C TRP A 11 -4.98 -34.93 -11.17
N GLY A 12 -5.98 -35.73 -11.56
CA GLY A 12 -7.04 -35.29 -12.47
C GLY A 12 -7.89 -34.17 -11.88
N GLN A 13 -8.31 -34.31 -10.64
CA GLN A 13 -9.07 -33.31 -9.92
C GLN A 13 -8.27 -32.02 -9.66
N LYS A 14 -6.98 -32.13 -9.29
CA LYS A 14 -6.08 -30.98 -9.21
C LYS A 14 -5.94 -30.25 -10.55
N LYS A 15 -5.78 -30.98 -11.64
CA LYS A 15 -5.60 -30.43 -12.97
C LYS A 15 -6.85 -29.68 -13.46
N GLU A 16 -8.06 -30.19 -13.21
CA GLU A 16 -9.31 -29.52 -13.54
C GLU A 16 -9.56 -28.29 -12.65
N ALA A 17 -9.35 -28.41 -11.34
CA ALA A 17 -9.50 -27.30 -10.40
C ALA A 17 -8.52 -26.15 -10.73
N VAL A 18 -7.28 -26.48 -11.08
CA VAL A 18 -6.27 -25.48 -11.41
C VAL A 18 -6.45 -24.92 -12.82
N HIS A 19 -6.87 -25.73 -13.81
CA HIS A 19 -7.20 -25.23 -15.13
C HIS A 19 -8.39 -24.27 -15.10
N GLY A 20 -9.43 -24.58 -14.31
CA GLY A 20 -10.54 -23.67 -14.05
C GLY A 20 -10.08 -22.39 -13.31
N ALA A 21 -9.19 -22.53 -12.33
CA ALA A 21 -8.66 -21.41 -11.55
C ALA A 21 -7.69 -20.54 -12.35
N THR A 22 -6.83 -21.10 -13.23
CA THR A 22 -5.92 -20.30 -14.07
C THR A 22 -6.65 -19.45 -15.07
N VAL A 23 -7.82 -19.88 -15.56
CA VAL A 23 -8.70 -19.05 -16.39
C VAL A 23 -9.30 -17.88 -15.58
N GLY A 24 -9.59 -18.11 -14.30
CA GLY A 24 -10.12 -17.09 -13.38
C GLY A 24 -9.08 -16.14 -12.76
N ILE A 25 -7.78 -16.48 -12.82
CA ILE A 25 -6.70 -15.67 -12.23
C ILE A 25 -5.98 -14.87 -13.32
N PRO A 26 -6.21 -13.55 -13.41
CA PRO A 26 -5.65 -12.72 -14.49
C PRO A 26 -4.12 -12.82 -14.58
N LEU A 27 -3.43 -12.95 -13.45
CA LEU A 27 -1.97 -13.04 -13.38
C LEU A 27 -1.41 -14.33 -14.03
N LEU A 28 -2.17 -15.41 -14.01
CA LEU A 28 -1.76 -16.71 -14.56
C LEU A 28 -2.20 -16.92 -16.01
N ARG A 29 -3.12 -16.09 -16.51
CA ARG A 29 -3.70 -16.22 -17.85
C ARG A 29 -2.67 -16.11 -18.97
N ASP A 30 -1.66 -15.26 -18.79
CA ASP A 30 -0.64 -14.97 -19.79
C ASP A 30 0.58 -15.90 -19.68
N ILE A 31 0.56 -16.88 -18.78
CA ILE A 31 1.64 -17.88 -18.68
C ILE A 31 1.54 -18.87 -19.86
N PRO A 32 2.63 -19.07 -20.62
CA PRO A 32 2.64 -20.05 -21.70
C PRO A 32 2.25 -21.46 -21.21
N PRO A 33 1.47 -22.26 -21.99
CA PRO A 33 0.99 -23.58 -21.58
C PRO A 33 2.10 -24.52 -21.08
N LEU A 34 3.29 -24.49 -21.70
CA LEU A 34 4.45 -25.29 -21.31
C LEU A 34 4.97 -24.93 -19.89
N LEU A 35 4.76 -23.72 -19.44
CA LEU A 35 5.16 -23.27 -18.09
C LEU A 35 4.04 -23.51 -17.07
N ILE A 36 2.78 -23.60 -17.53
CA ILE A 36 1.65 -23.94 -16.65
C ILE A 36 1.84 -25.33 -16.05
N ASP A 37 2.26 -26.33 -16.81
CA ASP A 37 2.48 -27.69 -16.29
C ASP A 37 3.56 -27.72 -15.18
N LEU A 38 4.58 -26.89 -15.26
CA LEU A 38 5.59 -26.74 -14.19
C LEU A 38 5.02 -26.07 -12.95
N VAL A 39 4.14 -25.10 -13.11
CA VAL A 39 3.42 -24.44 -12.03
C VAL A 39 2.47 -25.42 -11.34
N LEU A 40 1.70 -26.18 -12.14
CA LEU A 40 0.71 -27.15 -11.67
C LEU A 40 1.30 -28.25 -10.77
N GLN A 41 2.54 -28.68 -11.06
CA GLN A 41 3.25 -29.71 -10.27
C GLN A 41 3.65 -29.22 -8.87
N ARG A 42 3.68 -27.91 -8.65
CA ARG A 42 4.19 -27.27 -7.43
C ARG A 42 3.17 -26.38 -6.74
N ILE A 43 1.92 -26.46 -7.14
CA ILE A 43 0.80 -25.78 -6.48
C ILE A 43 0.33 -26.61 -5.29
N ASN A 44 0.17 -25.94 -4.15
CA ASN A 44 -0.57 -26.46 -3.02
C ASN A 44 -1.97 -25.87 -3.00
N LEU A 45 -2.98 -26.70 -2.78
CA LEU A 45 -4.35 -26.26 -2.53
C LEU A 45 -4.56 -26.19 -1.01
N ILE A 46 -4.95 -25.00 -0.53
CA ILE A 46 -5.22 -24.72 0.87
C ILE A 46 -6.70 -24.37 0.99
N THR A 47 -7.40 -25.00 1.93
CA THR A 47 -8.77 -24.60 2.31
C THR A 47 -8.72 -23.98 3.70
N LEU A 48 -9.25 -22.78 3.84
CA LEU A 48 -9.34 -22.06 5.11
C LEU A 48 -10.79 -21.95 5.56
N ALA A 49 -11.03 -22.23 6.83
CA ALA A 49 -12.28 -21.95 7.49
C ALA A 49 -12.41 -20.42 7.81
N PRO A 50 -13.64 -19.92 8.03
CA PRO A 50 -13.84 -18.54 8.48
C PRO A 50 -13.03 -18.22 9.75
N GLY A 51 -12.29 -17.13 9.75
CA GLY A 51 -11.42 -16.70 10.86
C GLY A 51 -10.03 -17.33 10.87
N GLU A 52 -9.75 -18.29 9.98
CA GLU A 52 -8.45 -18.94 9.90
C GLU A 52 -7.42 -18.03 9.23
N VAL A 53 -6.20 -18.01 9.80
CA VAL A 53 -5.11 -17.12 9.36
C VAL A 53 -4.25 -17.85 8.35
N LEU A 54 -4.12 -17.25 7.14
CA LEU A 54 -3.22 -17.74 6.11
C LEU A 54 -1.76 -17.51 6.47
N TYR A 55 -1.43 -16.29 6.89
CA TYR A 55 -0.13 -15.92 7.46
C TYR A 55 -0.25 -14.65 8.32
N ARG A 56 0.73 -14.43 9.19
CA ARG A 56 0.75 -13.29 10.13
C ARG A 56 1.77 -12.24 9.72
N GLU A 57 1.49 -10.97 10.06
CA GLU A 57 2.45 -9.88 9.98
C GLU A 57 3.74 -10.25 10.74
N GLY A 58 4.90 -9.97 10.12
CA GLY A 58 6.22 -10.27 10.67
C GLY A 58 6.70 -11.72 10.50
N SER A 59 5.84 -12.65 10.04
CA SER A 59 6.26 -14.02 9.78
C SER A 59 7.12 -14.11 8.52
N GLU A 60 8.03 -15.06 8.48
CA GLU A 60 8.78 -15.40 7.29
C GLU A 60 7.89 -16.11 6.27
N GLY A 61 8.24 -15.98 5.00
CA GLY A 61 7.55 -16.67 3.91
C GLY A 61 7.62 -15.88 2.61
N ASN A 62 7.75 -16.60 1.53
CA ASN A 62 7.95 -16.03 0.19
C ASN A 62 7.00 -16.62 -0.87
N SER A 63 5.96 -17.34 -0.45
CA SER A 63 4.91 -17.83 -1.36
C SER A 63 3.98 -16.71 -1.79
N VAL A 64 3.44 -16.84 -3.00
CA VAL A 64 2.30 -16.07 -3.52
C VAL A 64 1.07 -16.97 -3.46
N PHE A 65 -0.04 -16.41 -3.02
CA PHE A 65 -1.31 -17.11 -2.88
C PHE A 65 -2.35 -16.50 -3.81
N PHE A 66 -3.17 -17.34 -4.42
CA PHE A 66 -4.27 -16.93 -5.29
C PHE A 66 -5.59 -17.42 -4.73
N VAL A 67 -6.56 -16.54 -4.59
CA VAL A 67 -7.90 -16.94 -4.14
C VAL A 67 -8.65 -17.52 -5.32
N VAL A 68 -8.99 -18.80 -5.22
CA VAL A 68 -9.83 -19.51 -6.20
C VAL A 68 -11.29 -19.20 -5.93
N GLN A 69 -11.67 -19.26 -4.65
CA GLN A 69 -13.01 -18.99 -4.16
C GLN A 69 -12.94 -18.49 -2.72
N GLY A 70 -13.73 -17.47 -2.40
CA GLY A 70 -13.87 -16.95 -1.05
C GLY A 70 -13.36 -15.53 -0.89
N THR A 71 -13.21 -15.11 0.36
CA THR A 71 -12.83 -13.74 0.70
C THR A 71 -11.81 -13.74 1.83
N LEU A 72 -10.67 -13.08 1.62
CA LEU A 72 -9.67 -12.85 2.65
C LEU A 72 -9.62 -11.37 3.03
N VAL A 73 -9.28 -11.09 4.28
CA VAL A 73 -9.04 -9.73 4.78
C VAL A 73 -7.57 -9.57 5.13
N VAL A 74 -6.97 -8.51 4.63
CA VAL A 74 -5.59 -8.12 4.92
C VAL A 74 -5.61 -7.03 5.98
N THR A 75 -4.99 -7.29 7.11
CA THR A 75 -4.86 -6.34 8.22
C THR A 75 -3.41 -6.07 8.56
N ALA A 76 -3.10 -4.92 9.12
CA ALA A 76 -1.79 -4.60 9.65
C ALA A 76 -1.91 -3.72 10.90
N ARG A 77 -0.87 -3.70 11.73
CA ARG A 77 -0.80 -2.82 12.88
C ARG A 77 -0.47 -1.40 12.43
N HIS A 78 -1.24 -0.46 12.95
CA HIS A 78 -0.92 0.97 12.86
C HIS A 78 0.17 1.31 13.90
N ASP A 79 0.91 2.40 13.67
CA ASP A 79 1.96 2.88 14.59
C ASP A 79 1.45 3.12 16.04
N LEU A 80 0.14 3.32 16.20
CA LEU A 80 -0.53 3.46 17.51
C LEU A 80 -0.98 2.11 18.11
N GLY A 81 -0.62 0.98 17.51
CA GLY A 81 -0.94 -0.38 17.99
C GLY A 81 -2.33 -0.89 17.64
N THR A 82 -3.17 -0.09 16.98
CA THR A 82 -4.48 -0.53 16.48
C THR A 82 -4.34 -1.31 15.19
N GLU A 83 -5.18 -2.32 15.00
CA GLU A 83 -5.26 -3.07 13.75
C GLU A 83 -6.11 -2.32 12.74
N VAL A 84 -5.61 -2.18 11.51
CA VAL A 84 -6.33 -1.53 10.40
C VAL A 84 -6.50 -2.49 9.25
N VAL A 85 -7.68 -2.45 8.62
CA VAL A 85 -7.94 -3.19 7.39
C VAL A 85 -7.30 -2.45 6.23
N LEU A 86 -6.30 -3.10 5.62
CA LEU A 86 -5.63 -2.57 4.44
C LEU A 86 -6.48 -2.78 3.20
N ARG A 87 -7.00 -3.99 3.01
CA ARG A 87 -7.80 -4.38 1.85
C ARG A 87 -8.51 -5.73 2.05
N THR A 88 -9.46 -6.00 1.17
CA THR A 88 -10.13 -7.28 1.01
C THR A 88 -9.66 -7.94 -0.29
N ILE A 89 -9.41 -9.24 -0.27
CA ILE A 89 -9.00 -10.08 -1.41
C ILE A 89 -10.16 -10.99 -1.77
N ARG A 90 -10.46 -11.09 -3.05
CA ARG A 90 -11.57 -11.90 -3.59
C ARG A 90 -11.10 -12.89 -4.64
N ASP A 91 -12.04 -13.64 -5.19
CA ASP A 91 -11.80 -14.60 -6.28
C ASP A 91 -10.95 -13.99 -7.40
N GLY A 92 -9.94 -14.74 -7.85
CA GLY A 92 -9.01 -14.34 -8.90
C GLY A 92 -7.89 -13.39 -8.46
N GLU A 93 -7.94 -12.85 -7.24
CA GLU A 93 -6.89 -11.96 -6.74
C GLU A 93 -5.77 -12.75 -6.05
N ALA A 94 -4.55 -12.16 -6.05
CA ALA A 94 -3.38 -12.74 -5.42
C ALA A 94 -3.03 -12.02 -4.11
N VAL A 95 -2.22 -12.63 -3.23
CA VAL A 95 -1.65 -12.04 -2.02
C VAL A 95 -0.31 -12.69 -1.69
N GLY A 96 0.57 -11.99 -0.97
CA GLY A 96 1.90 -12.49 -0.61
C GLY A 96 3.02 -12.10 -1.58
N GLU A 97 2.70 -11.41 -2.67
CA GLU A 97 3.63 -10.94 -3.69
C GLU A 97 4.73 -10.02 -3.15
N ALA A 98 4.45 -9.26 -2.09
CA ALA A 98 5.41 -8.34 -1.51
C ALA A 98 6.64 -9.09 -0.96
N SER A 99 6.43 -10.11 -0.13
CA SER A 99 7.52 -10.93 0.41
C SER A 99 8.20 -11.76 -0.67
N PHE A 100 7.44 -12.20 -1.67
CA PHE A 100 7.99 -12.90 -2.84
C PHE A 100 9.00 -12.05 -3.60
N LEU A 101 8.69 -10.77 -3.84
CA LEU A 101 9.53 -9.84 -4.62
C LEU A 101 10.69 -9.25 -3.81
N THR A 102 10.48 -9.01 -2.52
CA THR A 102 11.45 -8.29 -1.68
C THR A 102 12.31 -9.19 -0.80
N GLY A 103 11.89 -10.43 -0.56
CA GLY A 103 12.50 -11.32 0.43
C GLY A 103 12.29 -10.88 1.89
N LEU A 104 11.50 -9.83 2.13
CA LEU A 104 11.20 -9.33 3.47
C LEU A 104 10.08 -10.13 4.13
N PRO A 105 9.99 -10.15 5.48
CA PRO A 105 8.88 -10.75 6.21
C PRO A 105 7.52 -10.23 5.74
N ARG A 106 6.45 -10.99 6.04
CA ARG A 106 5.06 -10.60 5.74
C ARG A 106 4.73 -9.24 6.36
N TYR A 107 4.34 -8.27 5.55
CA TYR A 107 4.04 -6.89 6.01
C TYR A 107 2.62 -6.72 6.59
N ALA A 108 1.80 -7.78 6.55
CA ALA A 108 0.42 -7.79 7.00
C ALA A 108 -0.01 -9.19 7.42
N THR A 109 -1.10 -9.28 8.18
CA THR A 109 -1.81 -10.51 8.49
C THR A 109 -2.92 -10.74 7.47
N VAL A 110 -3.11 -11.98 7.02
CA VAL A 110 -4.20 -12.36 6.10
C VAL A 110 -5.05 -13.43 6.74
N THR A 111 -6.36 -13.15 6.83
CA THR A 111 -7.34 -14.00 7.50
C THR A 111 -8.52 -14.28 6.57
N ALA A 112 -9.03 -15.50 6.55
CA ALA A 112 -10.22 -15.87 5.81
C ALA A 112 -11.48 -15.26 6.48
N ARG A 113 -12.29 -14.54 5.71
CA ARG A 113 -13.58 -13.99 6.17
C ARG A 113 -14.70 -15.02 6.08
N GLU A 114 -14.58 -15.91 5.13
CA GLU A 114 -15.47 -17.02 4.84
C GLU A 114 -14.65 -18.24 4.42
N GLN A 115 -15.28 -19.40 4.26
CA GLN A 115 -14.59 -20.58 3.73
C GLN A 115 -13.95 -20.22 2.38
N SER A 116 -12.65 -20.43 2.28
CA SER A 116 -11.87 -19.97 1.13
C SER A 116 -10.93 -21.05 0.62
N ASN A 117 -10.90 -21.23 -0.70
CA ASN A 117 -9.98 -22.12 -1.41
C ASN A 117 -8.88 -21.28 -2.07
N ILE A 118 -7.63 -21.64 -1.79
CA ILE A 118 -6.46 -20.85 -2.13
C ILE A 118 -5.42 -21.73 -2.79
N LEU A 119 -4.82 -21.25 -3.88
CA LEU A 119 -3.65 -21.86 -4.49
C LEU A 119 -2.39 -21.19 -3.95
N GLU A 120 -1.49 -21.95 -3.38
CA GLU A 120 -0.16 -21.51 -2.99
C GLU A 120 0.85 -21.85 -4.07
N LEU A 121 1.64 -20.86 -4.45
CA LEU A 121 2.82 -20.99 -5.29
C LEU A 121 4.05 -20.54 -4.51
N ASP A 122 4.95 -21.46 -4.24
CA ASP A 122 6.18 -21.14 -3.55
C ASP A 122 7.16 -20.37 -4.46
N HIS A 123 8.15 -19.74 -3.84
CA HIS A 123 9.17 -18.94 -4.54
C HIS A 123 9.95 -19.80 -5.56
N ASN A 124 10.29 -21.04 -5.22
CA ASN A 124 11.10 -21.91 -6.07
C ASN A 124 10.34 -22.35 -7.32
N ALA A 125 9.00 -22.36 -7.26
CA ALA A 125 8.15 -22.64 -8.41
C ALA A 125 7.99 -21.39 -9.32
N LEU A 126 7.70 -20.25 -8.73
CA LEU A 126 7.29 -19.04 -9.47
C LEU A 126 8.48 -18.17 -9.94
N ALA A 127 9.55 -18.07 -9.15
CA ALA A 127 10.69 -17.21 -9.47
C ALA A 127 11.44 -17.59 -10.78
N PRO A 128 11.67 -18.89 -11.10
CA PRO A 128 12.27 -19.26 -12.38
C PRO A 128 11.41 -18.89 -13.58
N ILE A 129 10.08 -18.93 -13.41
CA ILE A 129 9.12 -18.57 -14.44
C ILE A 129 9.10 -17.03 -14.61
N ALA A 130 8.99 -16.29 -13.52
CA ALA A 130 9.01 -14.83 -13.54
C ALA A 130 10.31 -14.27 -14.16
N ARG A 131 11.46 -14.91 -13.92
CA ARG A 131 12.74 -14.53 -14.57
C ARG A 131 12.74 -14.71 -16.08
N LYS A 132 12.05 -15.73 -16.59
CA LYS A 132 12.01 -16.06 -18.02
C LYS A 132 10.83 -15.43 -18.75
N HIS A 133 9.77 -15.08 -18.03
CA HIS A 133 8.53 -14.55 -18.56
C HIS A 133 8.28 -13.12 -18.05
N ARG A 134 8.80 -12.14 -18.78
CA ARG A 134 8.76 -10.73 -18.41
C ARG A 134 7.34 -10.20 -18.11
N PRO A 135 6.29 -10.54 -18.88
CA PRO A 135 4.93 -10.10 -18.56
C PRO A 135 4.46 -10.49 -17.16
N LEU A 136 4.82 -11.70 -16.67
CA LEU A 136 4.49 -12.13 -15.31
C LEU A 136 5.27 -11.31 -14.26
N ALA A 137 6.56 -11.10 -14.47
CA ALA A 137 7.38 -10.28 -13.58
C ALA A 137 6.84 -8.84 -13.49
N ASP A 138 6.51 -8.23 -14.62
CA ASP A 138 5.94 -6.89 -14.69
C ASP A 138 4.56 -6.81 -14.04
N ALA A 139 3.73 -7.84 -14.17
CA ALA A 139 2.44 -7.92 -13.51
C ALA A 139 2.56 -8.04 -11.98
N LEU A 140 3.49 -8.87 -11.48
CA LEU A 140 3.79 -8.98 -10.05
C LEU A 140 4.32 -7.67 -9.48
N ASN A 141 5.22 -6.99 -10.19
CA ASN A 141 5.74 -5.68 -9.78
C ASN A 141 4.64 -4.61 -9.72
N ARG A 142 3.77 -4.54 -10.73
CA ARG A 142 2.62 -3.61 -10.71
C ARG A 142 1.68 -3.86 -9.53
N LEU A 143 1.37 -5.13 -9.26
CA LEU A 143 0.57 -5.51 -8.09
C LEU A 143 1.24 -5.08 -6.78
N TYR A 144 2.53 -5.31 -6.64
CA TYR A 144 3.30 -4.89 -5.47
C TYR A 144 3.26 -3.38 -5.26
N GLU A 145 3.55 -2.60 -6.30
CA GLU A 145 3.55 -1.13 -6.22
C GLU A 145 2.17 -0.57 -5.85
N GLU A 146 1.10 -1.07 -6.48
CA GLU A 146 -0.27 -0.66 -6.16
C GLU A 146 -0.60 -0.96 -4.69
N ARG A 147 -0.24 -2.13 -4.21
CA ARG A 147 -0.59 -2.59 -2.87
C ARG A 147 0.20 -1.91 -1.77
N VAL A 148 1.48 -1.67 -1.98
CA VAL A 148 2.29 -0.86 -1.06
C VAL A 148 1.68 0.53 -0.92
N LEU A 149 1.19 1.10 -2.01
CA LEU A 149 0.56 2.41 -1.98
C LEU A 149 -0.80 2.38 -1.26
N ILE A 150 -1.66 1.38 -1.52
CA ILE A 150 -2.93 1.22 -0.81
C ILE A 150 -2.69 1.03 0.69
N ALA A 151 -1.70 0.22 1.08
CA ALA A 151 -1.33 0.02 2.47
C ALA A 151 -0.80 1.30 3.13
N ALA A 152 0.02 2.07 2.41
CA ALA A 152 0.50 3.37 2.87
C ALA A 152 -0.65 4.36 3.11
N LEU A 153 -1.60 4.43 2.18
CA LEU A 153 -2.80 5.26 2.34
C LEU A 153 -3.67 4.81 3.51
N ALA A 154 -3.84 3.49 3.71
CA ALA A 154 -4.61 2.95 4.82
C ALA A 154 -4.00 3.27 6.20
N ARG A 155 -2.67 3.33 6.28
CA ARG A 155 -1.93 3.72 7.50
C ARG A 155 -1.85 5.24 7.71
N SER A 156 -2.15 6.03 6.70
CA SER A 156 -2.16 7.49 6.80
C SER A 156 -3.28 7.97 7.72
N ARG A 157 -2.98 8.86 8.65
CA ARG A 157 -3.99 9.51 9.53
C ARG A 157 -5.03 10.31 8.73
N VAL A 158 -4.69 10.74 7.53
CA VAL A 158 -5.58 11.50 6.64
C VAL A 158 -6.35 10.58 5.70
N PHE A 159 -5.65 9.76 4.92
CA PHE A 159 -6.29 8.94 3.89
C PHE A 159 -6.80 7.58 4.38
N GLY A 160 -6.43 7.17 5.59
CA GLY A 160 -6.90 5.93 6.21
C GLY A 160 -8.39 5.92 6.51
N VAL A 161 -9.00 7.09 6.66
CA VAL A 161 -10.45 7.25 6.87
C VAL A 161 -11.28 6.96 5.62
N LEU A 162 -10.66 6.93 4.43
CA LEU A 162 -11.34 6.63 3.18
C LEU A 162 -11.65 5.13 3.08
N PRO A 163 -12.81 4.75 2.51
CA PRO A 163 -13.10 3.37 2.12
C PRO A 163 -12.03 2.81 1.18
N GLU A 164 -11.84 1.48 1.21
CA GLU A 164 -10.84 0.80 0.34
C GLU A 164 -11.00 1.15 -1.14
N ALA A 165 -12.25 1.19 -1.63
CA ALA A 165 -12.55 1.52 -3.03
C ALA A 165 -12.06 2.93 -3.41
N GLU A 166 -12.22 3.89 -2.52
CA GLU A 166 -11.75 5.27 -2.75
C GLU A 166 -10.22 5.35 -2.67
N ARG A 167 -9.58 4.64 -1.71
CA ARG A 167 -8.11 4.55 -1.66
C ARG A 167 -7.56 3.95 -2.95
N ARG A 168 -8.20 2.91 -3.51
CA ARG A 168 -7.82 2.30 -4.79
C ARG A 168 -7.97 3.26 -5.97
N GLN A 169 -8.99 4.12 -5.98
CA GLN A 169 -9.13 5.17 -7.00
C GLN A 169 -8.06 6.26 -6.82
N LEU A 170 -7.76 6.62 -5.59
CA LEU A 170 -6.73 7.61 -5.27
C LEU A 170 -5.34 7.18 -5.75
N THR A 171 -4.98 5.88 -5.68
CA THR A 171 -3.67 5.41 -6.16
C THR A 171 -3.41 5.76 -7.62
N LYS A 172 -4.45 5.79 -8.46
CA LYS A 172 -4.35 6.10 -9.89
C LYS A 172 -4.06 7.58 -10.17
N LYS A 173 -4.28 8.45 -9.18
CA LYS A 173 -4.09 9.91 -9.27
C LYS A 173 -2.78 10.36 -8.62
N LEU A 174 -2.11 9.47 -7.90
CA LEU A 174 -0.88 9.77 -7.20
C LEU A 174 0.33 9.57 -8.11
N GLU A 175 1.09 10.63 -8.31
CA GLU A 175 2.34 10.61 -9.06
C GLU A 175 3.54 10.45 -8.14
N THR A 176 4.52 9.64 -8.53
CA THR A 176 5.78 9.53 -7.79
C THR A 176 6.74 10.62 -8.22
N VAL A 177 7.30 11.34 -7.24
CA VAL A 177 8.29 12.39 -7.45
C VAL A 177 9.52 12.08 -6.59
N ALA A 178 10.68 11.95 -7.23
CA ALA A 178 11.97 11.87 -6.54
C ALA A 178 12.41 13.26 -6.13
N VAL A 179 12.88 13.40 -4.89
CA VAL A 179 13.26 14.69 -4.29
C VAL A 179 14.62 14.55 -3.62
N PRO A 180 15.69 15.15 -4.19
CA PRO A 180 17.01 15.18 -3.57
C PRO A 180 16.99 15.88 -2.20
N ALA A 181 17.91 15.49 -1.31
CA ALA A 181 18.12 16.17 -0.04
C ALA A 181 18.36 17.68 -0.23
N GLY A 182 17.82 18.50 0.67
CA GLY A 182 17.90 19.96 0.61
C GLY A 182 16.90 20.62 -0.32
N THR A 183 16.13 19.87 -1.11
CA THR A 183 15.15 20.47 -2.03
C THR A 183 13.96 21.03 -1.28
N LEU A 184 13.63 22.31 -1.53
CA LEU A 184 12.41 22.97 -1.08
C LEU A 184 11.24 22.57 -1.99
N VAL A 185 10.31 21.76 -1.49
CA VAL A 185 9.15 21.26 -2.24
C VAL A 185 7.96 22.21 -2.18
N VAL A 186 7.68 22.71 -1.00
CA VAL A 186 6.65 23.73 -0.75
C VAL A 186 7.25 24.96 -0.08
N ARG A 187 6.80 26.14 -0.51
CA ARG A 187 7.26 27.43 0.02
C ARG A 187 6.11 28.11 0.75
N GLU A 188 6.35 28.52 2.00
CA GLU A 188 5.40 29.32 2.78
C GLU A 188 4.94 30.56 2.00
N GLY A 189 3.66 30.92 2.11
CA GLY A 189 3.05 32.06 1.46
C GLY A 189 2.83 31.95 -0.05
N THR A 190 3.17 30.82 -0.67
CA THR A 190 2.86 30.57 -2.09
C THR A 190 1.54 29.81 -2.25
N PRO A 191 0.85 29.93 -3.42
CA PRO A 191 -0.35 29.15 -3.67
C PRO A 191 -0.13 27.65 -3.53
N ALA A 192 -1.02 27.00 -2.79
CA ALA A 192 -1.00 25.56 -2.62
C ALA A 192 -1.59 24.90 -3.87
N LYS A 193 -0.78 24.11 -4.58
CA LYS A 193 -1.17 23.44 -5.83
C LYS A 193 -1.23 21.93 -5.71
N ASN A 194 -0.60 21.35 -4.70
CA ASN A 194 -0.50 19.91 -4.51
C ASN A 194 -0.46 19.55 -3.03
N ALA A 195 -1.05 18.41 -2.70
CA ALA A 195 -0.78 17.69 -1.48
C ALA A 195 0.26 16.61 -1.75
N TYR A 196 1.03 16.25 -0.73
CA TYR A 196 2.10 15.28 -0.80
C TYR A 196 1.98 14.25 0.32
N VAL A 197 2.20 12.97 -0.02
CA VAL A 197 2.38 11.89 0.96
C VAL A 197 3.83 11.45 0.89
N VAL A 198 4.52 11.40 2.02
CA VAL A 198 5.90 10.91 2.08
C VAL A 198 5.88 9.40 1.81
N LYS A 199 6.54 8.97 0.71
CA LYS A 199 6.71 7.56 0.37
C LYS A 199 7.97 7.00 1.05
N ARG A 200 9.07 7.76 0.97
CA ARG A 200 10.38 7.41 1.54
C ARG A 200 11.14 8.68 1.90
N GLY A 201 12.01 8.60 2.91
CA GLY A 201 12.83 9.71 3.37
C GLY A 201 12.17 10.53 4.46
N ALA A 202 12.62 11.78 4.64
CA ALA A 202 12.13 12.69 5.68
C ALA A 202 12.05 14.12 5.17
N PHE A 203 11.04 14.86 5.65
CA PHE A 203 10.81 16.28 5.31
C PHE A 203 10.70 17.11 6.58
N ARG A 204 11.39 18.25 6.61
CA ARG A 204 11.26 19.25 7.66
C ARG A 204 10.24 20.28 7.23
N LEU A 205 9.22 20.49 8.07
CA LEU A 205 8.31 21.61 7.94
C LEU A 205 8.78 22.76 8.81
N THR A 206 8.79 23.96 8.22
CA THR A 206 9.20 25.19 8.89
C THR A 206 8.22 26.32 8.57
N PHE A 207 8.16 27.33 9.41
CA PHE A 207 7.50 28.60 9.12
C PHE A 207 8.38 29.76 9.56
N ARG A 208 8.13 30.94 9.01
CA ARG A 208 8.86 32.16 9.35
C ARG A 208 8.15 32.95 10.46
N SER A 209 8.94 33.35 11.46
CA SER A 209 8.52 34.28 12.50
C SER A 209 9.50 35.45 12.55
N GLY A 210 9.19 36.55 11.85
CA GLY A 210 10.13 37.62 11.56
C GLY A 210 11.29 37.10 10.70
N ASP A 211 12.53 37.32 11.15
CA ASP A 211 13.75 36.87 10.44
C ASP A 211 14.15 35.42 10.81
N ARG A 212 13.40 34.75 11.65
CA ARG A 212 13.74 33.40 12.11
C ARG A 212 12.90 32.33 11.43
N GLU A 213 13.56 31.26 11.02
CA GLU A 213 12.92 30.03 10.58
C GLU A 213 12.71 29.08 11.77
N VAL A 214 11.48 28.62 11.96
CA VAL A 214 11.06 27.81 13.11
C VAL A 214 10.59 26.45 12.60
N ALA A 215 11.17 25.37 13.13
CA ALA A 215 10.78 24.02 12.79
C ALA A 215 9.45 23.66 13.47
N VAL A 216 8.51 23.11 12.70
CA VAL A 216 7.17 22.69 13.14
C VAL A 216 7.09 21.17 13.29
N ALA A 217 7.63 20.45 12.30
CA ALA A 217 7.56 18.99 12.26
C ALA A 217 8.69 18.39 11.43
N LEU A 218 9.03 17.16 11.76
CA LEU A 218 9.82 16.26 10.92
C LEU A 218 8.90 15.14 10.44
N LEU A 219 8.58 15.16 9.16
CA LEU A 219 7.67 14.19 8.55
C LEU A 219 8.42 12.94 8.12
N ARG A 220 7.77 11.80 8.32
CA ARG A 220 8.24 10.45 7.99
C ARG A 220 7.31 9.79 6.95
N PRO A 221 7.61 8.57 6.46
CA PRO A 221 6.71 7.86 5.57
C PRO A 221 5.27 7.80 6.07
N HIS A 222 4.31 7.90 5.15
CA HIS A 222 2.85 7.95 5.33
C HIS A 222 2.29 9.30 5.81
N GLU A 223 3.12 10.27 6.22
CA GLU A 223 2.66 11.59 6.62
C GLU A 223 2.41 12.49 5.40
N VAL A 224 1.49 13.45 5.59
CA VAL A 224 0.93 14.30 4.52
C VAL A 224 1.32 15.75 4.76
N PHE A 225 1.62 16.50 3.69
CA PHE A 225 1.86 17.95 3.73
C PHE A 225 1.50 18.63 2.40
N GLY A 226 1.65 19.94 2.33
CA GLY A 226 1.30 20.71 1.15
C GLY A 226 -0.09 21.31 1.26
N ASP A 227 -0.91 21.19 0.21
CA ASP A 227 -2.27 21.73 0.20
C ASP A 227 -3.18 20.94 1.16
N LEU A 228 -3.42 21.52 2.33
CA LEU A 228 -4.33 21.00 3.34
C LEU A 228 -5.48 21.99 3.64
N ALA A 229 -5.47 23.17 3.03
CA ALA A 229 -6.42 24.23 3.31
C ALA A 229 -7.66 24.16 2.42
N GLU A 230 -8.74 24.80 2.85
CA GLU A 230 -9.93 25.07 2.03
C GLU A 230 -9.85 26.48 1.44
N GLY A 231 -10.41 26.64 0.24
CA GLY A 231 -10.55 27.93 -0.40
C GLY A 231 -10.20 27.92 -1.88
N ARG A 232 -10.49 29.03 -2.55
CA ARG A 232 -10.23 29.15 -4.00
C ARG A 232 -8.73 29.23 -4.35
N GLU A 233 -7.92 29.79 -3.46
CA GLU A 233 -6.47 29.91 -3.63
C GLU A 233 -5.78 29.87 -2.26
N PRO A 234 -5.77 28.69 -1.59
CA PRO A 234 -5.14 28.57 -0.29
C PRO A 234 -3.62 28.78 -0.42
N LEU A 235 -3.05 29.52 0.53
CA LEU A 235 -1.61 29.68 0.63
C LEU A 235 -1.00 28.60 1.52
N GLN A 236 0.21 28.19 1.20
CA GLN A 236 1.01 27.29 2.03
C GLN A 236 1.31 27.95 3.37
N ALA A 237 0.88 27.32 4.45
CA ALA A 237 1.14 27.82 5.80
C ALA A 237 2.58 27.55 6.26
N GLU A 238 3.26 26.62 5.62
CA GLU A 238 4.58 26.11 5.99
C GLU A 238 5.45 25.92 4.76
N ALA A 239 6.76 25.97 4.96
CA ALA A 239 7.73 25.51 3.98
C ALA A 239 8.07 24.03 4.26
N GLY A 240 8.27 23.25 3.21
CA GLY A 240 8.60 21.82 3.30
C GLY A 240 9.88 21.51 2.54
N THR A 241 10.95 21.10 3.26
CA THR A 241 12.27 20.80 2.71
C THR A 241 12.64 19.35 2.95
N ALA A 242 13.16 18.67 1.93
CA ALA A 242 13.67 17.31 2.05
C ALA A 242 14.93 17.27 2.93
N VAL A 243 14.95 16.42 3.96
CA VAL A 243 16.10 16.24 4.85
C VAL A 243 17.08 15.21 4.29
N THR A 244 16.56 14.20 3.61
CA THR A 244 17.31 13.13 2.95
C THR A 244 16.82 12.99 1.51
N ASP A 245 17.55 12.25 0.69
CA ASP A 245 17.03 11.79 -0.60
C ASP A 245 15.72 11.04 -0.38
N SER A 246 14.66 11.54 -0.99
CA SER A 246 13.28 11.21 -0.66
C SER A 246 12.46 10.91 -1.89
N GLU A 247 11.33 10.25 -1.68
CA GLU A 247 10.28 10.05 -2.69
C GLU A 247 8.94 10.50 -2.10
N LEU A 248 8.19 11.24 -2.89
CA LEU A 248 6.83 11.70 -2.58
C LEU A 248 5.80 11.07 -3.50
N ARG A 249 4.59 10.96 -3.01
CA ARG A 249 3.38 10.80 -3.82
C ARG A 249 2.68 12.15 -3.88
N ARG A 250 2.58 12.72 -5.07
CA ARG A 250 1.95 14.01 -5.34
C ARG A 250 0.50 13.82 -5.76
N LEU A 251 -0.40 14.58 -5.16
CA LEU A 251 -1.81 14.68 -5.51
C LEU A 251 -2.13 16.13 -5.88
N ALA A 252 -2.74 16.34 -7.03
CA ALA A 252 -3.19 17.67 -7.43
C ALA A 252 -4.28 18.20 -6.48
N SER A 253 -4.27 19.51 -6.19
CA SER A 253 -5.25 20.15 -5.32
C SER A 253 -6.69 19.95 -5.78
N GLU A 254 -6.93 19.94 -7.09
CA GLU A 254 -8.25 19.68 -7.67
C GLU A 254 -8.78 18.28 -7.31
N ASP A 255 -7.90 17.25 -7.37
CA ASP A 255 -8.25 15.89 -7.01
C ASP A 255 -8.50 15.75 -5.50
N LEU A 256 -7.71 16.42 -4.67
CA LEU A 256 -7.93 16.46 -3.22
C LEU A 256 -9.25 17.14 -2.89
N ALA A 257 -9.55 18.29 -3.52
CA ALA A 257 -10.80 19.01 -3.34
C ALA A 257 -12.02 18.16 -3.75
N ALA A 258 -11.92 17.42 -4.87
CA ALA A 258 -12.96 16.51 -5.31
C ALA A 258 -13.18 15.32 -4.35
N LEU A 259 -12.13 14.81 -3.72
CA LEU A 259 -12.25 13.78 -2.68
C LEU A 259 -12.86 14.36 -1.41
N ARG A 260 -12.43 15.53 -0.99
CA ARG A 260 -12.91 16.24 0.19
C ARG A 260 -14.41 16.54 0.11
N SER A 261 -14.92 16.98 -1.06
CA SER A 261 -16.34 17.24 -1.27
C SER A 261 -17.24 16.00 -1.17
N ARG A 262 -16.68 14.80 -1.32
CA ARG A 262 -17.39 13.52 -1.26
C ARG A 262 -17.24 12.79 0.08
N SER A 263 -16.21 13.11 0.86
CA SER A 263 -15.91 12.44 2.12
C SER A 263 -15.79 13.44 3.27
N MET A 264 -16.82 13.47 4.10
CA MET A 264 -16.82 14.27 5.32
C MET A 264 -15.70 13.83 6.28
N GLN A 265 -15.44 12.52 6.36
CA GLN A 265 -14.37 11.97 7.21
C GLN A 265 -12.99 12.48 6.77
N LEU A 266 -12.74 12.55 5.46
CA LEU A 266 -11.50 13.12 4.92
C LEU A 266 -11.38 14.62 5.24
N SER A 267 -12.48 15.38 5.12
CA SER A 267 -12.50 16.79 5.49
C SER A 267 -12.10 16.98 6.95
N VAL A 268 -12.74 16.24 7.86
CA VAL A 268 -12.44 16.28 9.30
C VAL A 268 -10.99 15.90 9.59
N ALA A 269 -10.45 14.86 8.93
CA ALA A 269 -9.06 14.43 9.12
C ALA A 269 -8.04 15.47 8.65
N LEU A 270 -8.30 16.13 7.52
CA LEU A 270 -7.46 17.21 7.00
C LEU A 270 -7.50 18.44 7.93
N ASP A 271 -8.67 18.81 8.43
CA ASP A 271 -8.83 19.94 9.34
C ASP A 271 -8.18 19.68 10.70
N ALA A 272 -8.29 18.44 11.21
CA ALA A 272 -7.60 18.02 12.43
C ALA A 272 -6.07 18.11 12.28
N LEU A 273 -5.52 17.65 11.16
CA LEU A 273 -4.08 17.77 10.87
C LEU A 273 -3.64 19.23 10.78
N ARG A 274 -4.44 20.07 10.14
CA ARG A 274 -4.16 21.51 10.02
C ARG A 274 -4.15 22.21 11.37
N LEU A 275 -5.15 21.90 12.22
CA LEU A 275 -5.25 22.45 13.57
C LEU A 275 -4.06 22.02 14.44
N GLU A 276 -3.71 20.73 14.43
CA GLU A 276 -2.53 20.21 15.15
C GLU A 276 -1.24 20.96 14.76
N ARG A 277 -1.06 21.24 13.48
CA ARG A 277 0.11 22.00 13.00
C ARG A 277 0.09 23.45 13.44
N ALA A 278 -1.06 24.10 13.36
CA ALA A 278 -1.21 25.46 13.85
C ALA A 278 -0.89 25.55 15.35
N GLU A 279 -1.34 24.59 16.16
CA GLU A 279 -1.00 24.52 17.59
C GLU A 279 0.50 24.33 17.82
N ARG A 280 1.17 23.50 17.04
CA ARG A 280 2.63 23.32 17.08
C ARG A 280 3.37 24.62 16.71
N CYS A 281 2.91 25.36 15.72
CA CYS A 281 3.46 26.66 15.37
C CYS A 281 3.35 27.63 16.56
N VAL A 282 2.19 27.72 17.20
CA VAL A 282 1.97 28.57 18.39
C VAL A 282 2.85 28.14 19.56
N ALA A 283 2.99 26.84 19.82
CA ALA A 283 3.84 26.32 20.87
C ALA A 283 5.32 26.63 20.63
N ALA A 284 5.79 26.49 19.39
CA ALA A 284 7.16 26.82 19.01
C ALA A 284 7.46 28.32 19.18
N LEU A 285 6.51 29.20 18.85
CA LEU A 285 6.62 30.63 19.08
C LEU A 285 6.72 31.02 20.57
N ARG A 286 5.97 30.31 21.43
CA ARG A 286 6.03 30.51 22.89
C ARG A 286 7.38 30.07 23.48
N GLY A 287 7.98 29.02 22.94
CA GLY A 287 9.31 28.55 23.34
C GLY A 287 10.47 29.48 22.98
N ILE A 288 10.30 30.30 21.92
CA ILE A 288 11.32 31.28 21.48
C ILE A 288 11.29 32.54 22.35
N ARG A 289 10.18 32.85 23.01
CA ARG A 289 10.01 34.03 23.85
C ARG A 289 10.53 33.85 25.29
N ARG A 290 11.03 32.67 25.64
CA ARG A 290 11.69 32.34 26.89
C ARG A 290 13.20 32.24 26.67
#